data_ef2c207ab46b0eb9302a99cf1cdc0475
#
_entry.id   ef2c207ab46b0eb9302a99cf1cdc0475
#
_cell.length_a   1.000
_cell.length_b   1.000
_cell.length_c   1.000
_cell.angle_alpha   90.00
_cell.angle_beta   90.00
_cell.angle_gamma   90.00
#
_symmetry.space_group_name_H-M   'P 1'
#
loop_
_entity.id
_entity.type
_entity.pdbx_description
1 polymer ?
#
loop_
_entity_poly.entity_id
_entity_poly.type
_entity_poly.pdbx_seq_one_letter_code
_entity_poly.pdbx_strand_id
1 'polypeptide(L)'
;MRLKSLIGIILWGGMLVACGPDNRVALAEKLMAERETDSAITVMNEIKEPLHNLSKRDYALYALLMSEAVHRKQQLNAATDTLLLPAIKYFSQSGDSLYAERALYCKAHLDRRLNRMSDAMQSFLKALLFLQNSGNHEQLYRVNTWLGVVCLNQEEYSGKVRYSKEALKAALDLGNMFYKNMALCDISTGYLFLNQLDSALYYAQAAYEAALADSVPRQLPFIYTNLGSIYSQQGEPAKALDYINKSIALRPAKDTARILSLYGVKLELFGKLGQYDSAYHY
;
A
#
# COMPACT_ATOMS: atom_id res chain seq x y z
N MET A 1 29.17 -4.68 -24.03
CA MET A 1 28.36 -5.09 -22.88
C MET A 1 26.89 -5.51 -23.22
N ARG A 2 26.56 -5.73 -24.51
CA ARG A 2 25.19 -6.10 -24.97
C ARG A 2 25.03 -7.57 -25.42
N LEU A 3 26.09 -8.35 -25.44
CA LEU A 3 26.04 -9.75 -25.95
C LEU A 3 25.70 -10.78 -24.84
N LYS A 4 25.93 -10.47 -23.56
CA LYS A 4 25.63 -11.39 -22.46
C LYS A 4 24.14 -11.46 -22.09
N SER A 5 23.34 -10.42 -22.41
CA SER A 5 21.90 -10.40 -22.14
C SER A 5 21.08 -11.18 -23.17
N LEU A 6 21.56 -11.28 -24.41
CA LEU A 6 20.88 -12.05 -25.46
C LEU A 6 21.03 -13.56 -25.29
N ILE A 7 22.16 -14.04 -24.76
CA ILE A 7 22.38 -15.47 -24.52
C ILE A 7 21.53 -15.98 -23.35
N GLY A 8 21.26 -15.14 -22.34
CA GLY A 8 20.36 -15.46 -21.24
C GLY A 8 18.90 -15.65 -21.69
N ILE A 9 18.42 -14.84 -22.63
CA ILE A 9 17.04 -14.89 -23.14
C ILE A 9 16.82 -16.14 -24.03
N ILE A 10 17.83 -16.56 -24.79
CA ILE A 10 17.72 -17.74 -25.68
C ILE A 10 17.74 -19.05 -24.87
N LEU A 11 18.49 -19.14 -23.76
CA LEU A 11 18.48 -20.31 -22.88
C LEU A 11 17.19 -20.45 -22.06
N TRP A 12 16.50 -19.35 -21.78
CA TRP A 12 15.21 -19.36 -21.08
C TRP A 12 14.04 -19.75 -21.99
N GLY A 13 14.06 -19.38 -23.27
CA GLY A 13 13.05 -19.77 -24.24
C GLY A 13 13.01 -21.29 -24.49
N GLY A 14 14.12 -22.00 -24.34
CA GLY A 14 14.20 -23.47 -24.52
C GLY A 14 13.68 -24.28 -23.33
N MET A 15 13.65 -23.73 -22.10
CA MET A 15 13.11 -24.41 -20.92
C MET A 15 11.58 -24.33 -20.79
N LEU A 16 10.93 -23.35 -21.43
CA LEU A 16 9.49 -23.15 -21.32
C LEU A 16 8.66 -24.21 -22.10
N VAL A 17 9.25 -24.87 -23.09
CA VAL A 17 8.53 -25.82 -23.98
C VAL A 17 8.27 -27.17 -23.33
N ALA A 18 8.96 -27.52 -22.22
CA ALA A 18 8.87 -28.84 -21.58
C ALA A 18 8.05 -28.87 -20.27
N CYS A 19 7.52 -27.73 -19.80
CA CYS A 19 6.74 -27.67 -18.55
C CYS A 19 5.25 -27.96 -18.81
N GLY A 20 4.68 -28.93 -18.12
CA GLY A 20 3.23 -29.14 -18.03
C GLY A 20 2.56 -27.96 -17.29
N PRO A 21 1.21 -27.84 -17.32
CA PRO A 21 0.46 -26.76 -16.72
C PRO A 21 0.81 -26.50 -15.25
N ASP A 22 0.97 -27.55 -14.45
CA ASP A 22 1.29 -27.44 -13.02
C ASP A 22 2.68 -26.82 -12.77
N ASN A 23 3.67 -27.18 -13.60
CA ASN A 23 5.01 -26.62 -13.53
C ASN A 23 5.05 -25.15 -13.92
N ARG A 24 4.14 -24.68 -14.77
CA ARG A 24 4.03 -23.26 -15.16
C ARG A 24 3.46 -22.42 -14.02
N VAL A 25 2.50 -22.93 -13.26
CA VAL A 25 1.98 -22.22 -12.07
C VAL A 25 3.08 -22.05 -11.04
N ALA A 26 3.86 -23.09 -10.77
CA ALA A 26 5.00 -23.02 -9.85
C ALA A 26 6.09 -22.05 -10.35
N LEU A 27 6.37 -22.04 -11.66
CA LEU A 27 7.31 -21.08 -12.26
C LEU A 27 6.79 -19.62 -12.13
N ALA A 28 5.50 -19.39 -12.38
CA ALA A 28 4.89 -18.08 -12.22
C ALA A 28 4.97 -17.61 -10.77
N GLU A 29 4.76 -18.50 -9.80
CA GLU A 29 4.91 -18.17 -8.38
C GLU A 29 6.33 -17.71 -8.04
N LYS A 30 7.34 -18.43 -8.52
CA LYS A 30 8.75 -18.06 -8.36
C LYS A 30 9.02 -16.67 -8.97
N LEU A 31 8.58 -16.41 -10.20
CA LEU A 31 8.74 -15.14 -10.87
C LEU A 31 8.03 -13.99 -10.10
N MET A 32 6.85 -14.26 -9.55
CA MET A 32 6.16 -13.28 -8.69
C MET A 32 6.94 -12.97 -7.42
N ALA A 33 7.60 -13.96 -6.81
CA ALA A 33 8.46 -13.76 -5.64
C ALA A 33 9.71 -12.94 -5.99
N GLU A 34 10.29 -13.13 -7.16
CA GLU A 34 11.43 -12.38 -7.71
C GLU A 34 11.04 -11.00 -8.25
N ARG A 35 9.78 -10.60 -8.15
CA ARG A 35 9.18 -9.36 -8.66
C ARG A 35 9.15 -9.24 -10.19
N GLU A 36 9.37 -10.33 -10.90
CA GLU A 36 9.28 -10.44 -12.35
C GLU A 36 7.82 -10.60 -12.82
N THR A 37 7.00 -9.58 -12.54
CA THR A 37 5.53 -9.64 -12.71
C THR A 37 5.13 -9.85 -14.18
N ASP A 38 5.82 -9.20 -15.13
CA ASP A 38 5.50 -9.35 -16.56
C ASP A 38 5.84 -10.74 -17.08
N SER A 39 6.98 -11.28 -16.66
CA SER A 39 7.39 -12.65 -16.97
C SER A 39 6.41 -13.67 -16.39
N ALA A 40 5.94 -13.47 -15.15
CA ALA A 40 4.93 -14.32 -14.53
C ALA A 40 3.60 -14.31 -15.32
N ILE A 41 3.13 -13.13 -15.73
CA ILE A 41 1.91 -13.00 -16.56
C ILE A 41 2.08 -13.75 -17.88
N THR A 42 3.24 -13.61 -18.53
CA THR A 42 3.51 -14.32 -19.80
C THR A 42 3.42 -15.83 -19.63
N VAL A 43 4.07 -16.38 -18.60
CA VAL A 43 4.01 -17.82 -18.28
C VAL A 43 2.58 -18.28 -17.99
N MET A 44 1.82 -17.49 -17.22
CA MET A 44 0.42 -17.83 -16.90
C MET A 44 -0.49 -17.78 -18.13
N ASN A 45 -0.29 -16.84 -19.06
CA ASN A 45 -1.05 -16.74 -20.30
C ASN A 45 -0.72 -17.87 -21.29
N GLU A 46 0.43 -18.51 -21.15
CA GLU A 46 0.79 -19.70 -21.93
C GLU A 46 0.12 -20.99 -21.44
N ILE A 47 -0.55 -20.97 -20.29
CA ILE A 47 -1.40 -22.06 -19.82
C ILE A 47 -2.65 -22.06 -20.71
N LYS A 48 -2.50 -22.73 -21.87
CA LYS A 48 -3.62 -22.89 -22.83
C LYS A 48 -4.65 -23.83 -22.23
N GLU A 49 -5.91 -23.41 -22.33
CA GLU A 49 -7.11 -24.14 -21.95
C GLU A 49 -7.00 -25.70 -22.06
N PRO A 50 -7.75 -26.39 -21.20
CA PRO A 50 -8.68 -25.84 -20.22
C PRO A 50 -8.07 -25.75 -18.82
N LEU A 51 -8.27 -24.58 -18.14
CA LEU A 51 -7.84 -24.36 -16.74
C LEU A 51 -8.44 -25.41 -15.77
N HIS A 52 -9.53 -26.08 -16.15
CA HIS A 52 -10.13 -27.18 -15.36
C HIS A 52 -9.26 -28.46 -15.31
N ASN A 53 -8.23 -28.55 -16.13
CA ASN A 53 -7.25 -29.65 -16.06
C ASN A 53 -6.19 -29.43 -14.98
N LEU A 54 -6.09 -28.22 -14.42
CA LEU A 54 -5.27 -27.96 -13.26
C LEU A 54 -5.85 -28.67 -12.02
N SER A 55 -4.98 -29.04 -11.10
CA SER A 55 -5.44 -29.44 -9.77
C SER A 55 -6.23 -28.29 -9.13
N LYS A 56 -7.12 -28.60 -8.18
CA LYS A 56 -7.88 -27.54 -7.46
C LYS A 56 -6.95 -26.51 -6.80
N ARG A 57 -5.82 -26.98 -6.30
CA ARG A 57 -4.79 -26.12 -5.69
C ARG A 57 -4.12 -25.23 -6.72
N ASP A 58 -3.69 -25.79 -7.84
CA ASP A 58 -2.97 -25.03 -8.86
C ASP A 58 -3.88 -24.03 -9.57
N TYR A 59 -5.15 -24.39 -9.77
CA TYR A 59 -6.15 -23.42 -10.26
C TYR A 59 -6.37 -22.25 -9.29
N ALA A 60 -6.47 -22.54 -7.99
CA ALA A 60 -6.58 -21.50 -6.97
C ALA A 60 -5.31 -20.64 -6.91
N LEU A 61 -4.13 -21.25 -7.03
CA LEU A 61 -2.85 -20.54 -7.06
C LEU A 61 -2.72 -19.67 -8.32
N TYR A 62 -3.07 -20.19 -9.49
CA TYR A 62 -3.14 -19.41 -10.73
C TYR A 62 -4.04 -18.19 -10.58
N ALA A 63 -5.24 -18.36 -10.03
CA ALA A 63 -6.19 -17.27 -9.80
C ALA A 63 -5.64 -16.19 -8.85
N LEU A 64 -4.94 -16.62 -7.79
CA LEU A 64 -4.27 -15.71 -6.86
C LEU A 64 -3.14 -14.92 -7.55
N LEU A 65 -2.23 -15.62 -8.21
CA LEU A 65 -1.06 -15.00 -8.84
C LEU A 65 -1.46 -14.00 -9.94
N MET A 66 -2.45 -14.35 -10.77
CA MET A 66 -3.00 -13.40 -11.76
C MET A 66 -3.61 -12.18 -11.09
N SER A 67 -4.37 -12.35 -10.02
CA SER A 67 -4.97 -11.22 -9.28
C SER A 67 -3.91 -10.33 -8.63
N GLU A 68 -2.86 -10.90 -8.06
CA GLU A 68 -1.73 -10.16 -7.52
C GLU A 68 -0.95 -9.41 -8.60
N ALA A 69 -0.76 -10.02 -9.78
CA ALA A 69 -0.11 -9.37 -10.91
C ALA A 69 -0.90 -8.14 -11.39
N VAL A 70 -2.23 -8.28 -11.51
CA VAL A 70 -3.16 -7.18 -11.82
C VAL A 70 -3.11 -6.10 -10.72
N HIS A 71 -3.04 -6.51 -9.45
CA HIS A 71 -2.90 -5.58 -8.32
C HIS A 71 -1.58 -4.79 -8.40
N ARG A 72 -0.46 -5.46 -8.62
CA ARG A 72 0.86 -4.80 -8.76
C ARG A 72 0.91 -3.80 -9.91
N LYS A 73 0.22 -4.10 -11.00
CA LYS A 73 0.06 -3.19 -12.15
C LYS A 73 -0.98 -2.08 -11.93
N GLN A 74 -1.61 -2.04 -10.76
CA GLN A 74 -2.69 -1.09 -10.43
C GLN A 74 -3.91 -1.16 -11.38
N GLN A 75 -4.17 -2.33 -11.95
CA GLN A 75 -5.22 -2.58 -12.94
C GLN A 75 -6.43 -3.34 -12.39
N LEU A 76 -6.56 -3.45 -11.04
CA LEU A 76 -7.71 -4.09 -10.41
C LEU A 76 -9.03 -3.50 -10.93
N ASN A 77 -9.95 -4.38 -11.29
CA ASN A 77 -11.27 -4.04 -11.80
C ASN A 77 -12.31 -5.13 -11.43
N ALA A 78 -13.56 -4.94 -11.82
CA ALA A 78 -14.64 -5.88 -11.48
C ALA A 78 -14.41 -7.32 -12.00
N ALA A 79 -13.71 -7.52 -13.11
CA ALA A 79 -13.38 -8.87 -13.60
C ALA A 79 -12.42 -9.62 -12.66
N THR A 80 -11.55 -8.89 -11.94
CA THR A 80 -10.65 -9.46 -10.94
C THR A 80 -11.43 -10.11 -9.78
N ASP A 81 -12.63 -9.63 -9.49
CA ASP A 81 -13.50 -10.18 -8.43
C ASP A 81 -13.83 -11.66 -8.68
N THR A 82 -14.29 -11.96 -9.90
CA THR A 82 -14.60 -13.34 -10.33
C THR A 82 -13.33 -14.20 -10.37
N LEU A 83 -12.23 -13.64 -10.88
CA LEU A 83 -10.94 -14.33 -10.97
C LEU A 83 -10.42 -14.78 -9.60
N LEU A 84 -10.62 -13.96 -8.56
CA LEU A 84 -10.06 -14.19 -7.22
C LEU A 84 -10.88 -15.20 -6.38
N LEU A 85 -12.15 -15.43 -6.72
CA LEU A 85 -13.04 -16.32 -5.93
C LEU A 85 -12.50 -17.73 -5.71
N PRO A 86 -11.94 -18.44 -6.72
CA PRO A 86 -11.37 -19.78 -6.51
C PRO A 86 -10.26 -19.80 -5.47
N ALA A 87 -9.38 -18.79 -5.49
CA ALA A 87 -8.28 -18.66 -4.54
C ALA A 87 -8.81 -18.46 -3.10
N ILE A 88 -9.73 -17.52 -2.91
CA ILE A 88 -10.32 -17.26 -1.58
C ILE A 88 -11.00 -18.51 -1.06
N LYS A 89 -11.84 -19.17 -1.88
CA LYS A 89 -12.57 -20.37 -1.48
C LYS A 89 -11.63 -21.51 -1.08
N TYR A 90 -10.67 -21.82 -1.92
CA TYR A 90 -9.77 -22.94 -1.69
C TYR A 90 -8.86 -22.70 -0.49
N PHE A 91 -8.12 -21.58 -0.45
CA PHE A 91 -7.11 -21.36 0.57
C PHE A 91 -7.71 -21.05 1.95
N SER A 92 -8.90 -20.44 2.02
CA SER A 92 -9.60 -20.25 3.32
C SER A 92 -10.06 -21.61 3.93
N GLN A 93 -10.21 -22.66 3.14
CA GLN A 93 -10.66 -23.99 3.60
C GLN A 93 -9.52 -24.99 3.76
N SER A 94 -8.40 -24.81 3.06
CA SER A 94 -7.29 -25.78 3.05
C SER A 94 -6.37 -25.69 4.27
N GLY A 95 -6.52 -24.66 5.11
CA GLY A 95 -5.61 -24.38 6.22
C GLY A 95 -4.29 -23.71 5.80
N ASP A 96 -4.12 -23.37 4.52
CA ASP A 96 -2.93 -22.67 4.01
C ASP A 96 -3.05 -21.17 4.28
N SER A 97 -2.68 -20.77 5.49
CA SER A 97 -2.82 -19.39 6.00
C SER A 97 -2.10 -18.37 5.12
N LEU A 98 -0.96 -18.73 4.52
CA LEU A 98 -0.17 -17.80 3.69
C LEU A 98 -0.94 -17.39 2.44
N TYR A 99 -1.49 -18.34 1.69
CA TYR A 99 -2.23 -18.02 0.46
C TYR A 99 -3.63 -17.47 0.76
N ALA A 100 -4.26 -17.90 1.86
CA ALA A 100 -5.54 -17.35 2.31
C ALA A 100 -5.41 -15.85 2.63
N GLU A 101 -4.38 -15.46 3.37
CA GLU A 101 -4.08 -14.07 3.68
C GLU A 101 -3.84 -13.25 2.40
N ARG A 102 -2.97 -13.73 1.50
CA ARG A 102 -2.66 -13.06 0.24
C ARG A 102 -3.90 -12.85 -0.63
N ALA A 103 -4.78 -13.85 -0.73
CA ALA A 103 -6.02 -13.75 -1.48
C ALA A 103 -6.98 -12.71 -0.88
N LEU A 104 -7.14 -12.71 0.44
CA LEU A 104 -7.99 -11.76 1.15
C LEU A 104 -7.42 -10.33 1.10
N TYR A 105 -6.10 -10.18 1.19
CA TYR A 105 -5.43 -8.90 1.01
C TYR A 105 -5.69 -8.31 -0.39
N CYS A 106 -5.57 -9.14 -1.43
CA CYS A 106 -5.86 -8.72 -2.80
C CYS A 106 -7.35 -8.35 -2.97
N LYS A 107 -8.26 -9.15 -2.37
CA LYS A 107 -9.72 -8.86 -2.36
C LYS A 107 -10.02 -7.52 -1.70
N ALA A 108 -9.42 -7.24 -0.56
CA ALA A 108 -9.62 -5.99 0.17
C ALA A 108 -9.19 -4.77 -0.66
N HIS A 109 -8.07 -4.86 -1.38
CA HIS A 109 -7.62 -3.81 -2.30
C HIS A 109 -8.57 -3.61 -3.48
N LEU A 110 -9.10 -4.71 -4.02
CA LEU A 110 -10.11 -4.66 -5.07
C LEU A 110 -11.39 -3.95 -4.58
N ASP A 111 -11.90 -4.35 -3.42
CA ASP A 111 -13.11 -3.76 -2.84
C ASP A 111 -12.95 -2.26 -2.57
N ARG A 112 -11.80 -1.86 -2.01
CA ARG A 112 -11.46 -0.46 -1.82
C ARG A 112 -11.44 0.31 -3.15
N ARG A 113 -10.86 -0.26 -4.20
CA ARG A 113 -10.81 0.37 -5.53
C ARG A 113 -12.20 0.49 -6.16
N LEU A 114 -13.10 -0.43 -5.89
CA LEU A 114 -14.50 -0.42 -6.31
C LEU A 114 -15.40 0.38 -5.36
N ASN A 115 -14.82 1.13 -4.41
CA ASN A 115 -15.51 1.93 -3.40
C ASN A 115 -16.42 1.12 -2.46
N ARG A 116 -16.15 -0.17 -2.28
CA ARG A 116 -16.85 -1.07 -1.37
C ARG A 116 -16.12 -1.13 -0.03
N MET A 117 -16.12 -0.02 0.73
CA MET A 117 -15.28 0.14 1.93
C MET A 117 -15.60 -0.87 3.04
N SER A 118 -16.88 -1.21 3.25
CA SER A 118 -17.28 -2.22 4.23
C SER A 118 -16.75 -3.62 3.89
N ASP A 119 -16.79 -4.01 2.61
CA ASP A 119 -16.26 -5.30 2.15
C ASP A 119 -14.73 -5.32 2.25
N ALA A 120 -14.08 -4.20 1.94
CA ALA A 120 -12.63 -4.04 2.12
C ALA A 120 -12.23 -4.22 3.59
N MET A 121 -12.96 -3.59 4.52
CA MET A 121 -12.76 -3.77 5.96
C MET A 121 -12.85 -5.24 6.36
N GLN A 122 -13.91 -5.94 5.95
CA GLN A 122 -14.10 -7.35 6.27
C GLN A 122 -12.97 -8.23 5.71
N SER A 123 -12.56 -7.98 4.47
CA SER A 123 -11.50 -8.74 3.82
C SER A 123 -10.15 -8.54 4.51
N PHE A 124 -9.79 -7.29 4.89
CA PHE A 124 -8.57 -7.02 5.67
C PHE A 124 -8.63 -7.64 7.08
N LEU A 125 -9.78 -7.58 7.77
CA LEU A 125 -9.94 -8.22 9.08
C LEU A 125 -9.79 -9.74 8.99
N LYS A 126 -10.34 -10.38 7.96
CA LYS A 126 -10.13 -11.81 7.71
C LYS A 126 -8.66 -12.13 7.41
N ALA A 127 -7.98 -11.31 6.61
CA ALA A 127 -6.55 -11.46 6.36
C ALA A 127 -5.74 -11.35 7.67
N LEU A 128 -6.10 -10.42 8.55
CA LEU A 128 -5.45 -10.23 9.85
C LEU A 128 -5.56 -11.48 10.74
N LEU A 129 -6.69 -12.22 10.70
CA LEU A 129 -6.85 -13.46 11.46
C LEU A 129 -5.82 -14.53 11.06
N PHE A 130 -5.49 -14.64 9.76
CA PHE A 130 -4.47 -15.57 9.28
C PHE A 130 -3.05 -15.13 9.64
N LEU A 131 -2.84 -13.84 9.96
CA LEU A 131 -1.54 -13.28 10.33
C LEU A 131 -1.22 -13.35 11.83
N GLN A 132 -2.19 -13.57 12.71
CA GLN A 132 -2.05 -13.42 14.16
C GLN A 132 -0.86 -14.19 14.76
N ASN A 133 -0.54 -15.38 14.21
CA ASN A 133 0.55 -16.22 14.70
C ASN A 133 1.62 -16.51 13.61
N SER A 134 1.63 -15.73 12.54
CA SER A 134 2.50 -16.00 11.39
C SER A 134 3.94 -15.55 11.57
N GLY A 135 4.20 -14.63 12.51
CA GLY A 135 5.48 -13.91 12.63
C GLY A 135 5.78 -12.97 11.45
N ASN A 136 4.84 -12.81 10.51
CA ASN A 136 5.03 -11.96 9.34
C ASN A 136 4.73 -10.48 9.68
N HIS A 137 5.67 -9.83 10.36
CA HIS A 137 5.52 -8.45 10.79
C HIS A 137 5.38 -7.46 9.64
N GLU A 138 5.93 -7.75 8.46
CA GLU A 138 5.74 -6.90 7.28
C GLU A 138 4.29 -6.89 6.82
N GLN A 139 3.65 -8.05 6.71
CA GLN A 139 2.25 -8.13 6.30
C GLN A 139 1.32 -7.62 7.41
N LEU A 140 1.64 -7.85 8.69
CA LEU A 140 0.92 -7.23 9.81
C LEU A 140 0.94 -5.70 9.72
N TYR A 141 2.11 -5.11 9.44
CA TYR A 141 2.22 -3.67 9.19
C TYR A 141 1.31 -3.23 8.04
N ARG A 142 1.39 -3.91 6.90
CA ARG A 142 0.64 -3.56 5.68
C ARG A 142 -0.87 -3.64 5.90
N VAL A 143 -1.36 -4.74 6.46
CA VAL A 143 -2.80 -4.94 6.70
C VAL A 143 -3.33 -3.91 7.68
N ASN A 144 -2.63 -3.65 8.79
CA ASN A 144 -3.03 -2.64 9.77
C ASN A 144 -3.01 -1.22 9.19
N THR A 145 -2.02 -0.88 8.38
CA THR A 145 -1.98 0.42 7.68
C THR A 145 -3.22 0.59 6.80
N TRP A 146 -3.61 -0.44 6.04
CA TRP A 146 -4.79 -0.36 5.17
C TRP A 146 -6.11 -0.37 5.92
N LEU A 147 -6.22 -1.10 7.02
CA LEU A 147 -7.36 -1.00 7.94
C LEU A 147 -7.52 0.44 8.45
N GLY A 148 -6.42 1.07 8.84
CA GLY A 148 -6.41 2.48 9.22
C GLY A 148 -6.84 3.43 8.09
N VAL A 149 -6.49 3.13 6.83
CA VAL A 149 -6.95 3.91 5.66
C VAL A 149 -8.44 3.72 5.42
N VAL A 150 -8.96 2.50 5.55
CA VAL A 150 -10.39 2.23 5.41
C VAL A 150 -11.18 2.94 6.52
N CYS A 151 -10.71 2.89 7.76
CA CYS A 151 -11.31 3.63 8.88
C CYS A 151 -11.36 5.14 8.61
N LEU A 152 -10.25 5.71 8.08
CA LEU A 152 -10.21 7.14 7.72
C LEU A 152 -11.28 7.49 6.67
N ASN A 153 -11.42 6.67 5.63
CA ASN A 153 -12.43 6.88 4.58
C ASN A 153 -13.87 6.70 5.08
N GLN A 154 -14.07 6.00 6.19
CA GLN A 154 -15.37 5.83 6.85
C GLN A 154 -15.57 6.81 8.01
N GLU A 155 -14.67 7.78 8.17
CA GLU A 155 -14.66 8.76 9.27
C GLU A 155 -14.56 8.13 10.67
N GLU A 156 -14.12 6.86 10.75
CA GLU A 156 -13.83 6.18 12.02
C GLU A 156 -12.40 6.52 12.49
N TYR A 157 -12.20 7.73 12.94
CA TYR A 157 -10.87 8.25 13.26
C TYR A 157 -10.21 7.55 14.45
N SER A 158 -10.98 7.06 15.41
CA SER A 158 -10.49 6.22 16.51
C SER A 158 -9.93 4.89 16.01
N GLY A 159 -10.60 4.27 15.04
CA GLY A 159 -10.10 3.08 14.34
C GLY A 159 -8.82 3.36 13.57
N LYS A 160 -8.73 4.52 12.90
CA LYS A 160 -7.47 4.95 12.26
C LYS A 160 -6.32 4.97 13.25
N VAL A 161 -6.48 5.58 14.43
CA VAL A 161 -5.45 5.61 15.48
C VAL A 161 -5.09 4.21 15.97
N ARG A 162 -6.11 3.38 16.26
CA ARG A 162 -5.93 2.01 16.75
C ARG A 162 -5.09 1.17 15.79
N TYR A 163 -5.50 1.07 14.52
CA TYR A 163 -4.79 0.26 13.55
C TYR A 163 -3.41 0.83 13.20
N SER A 164 -3.24 2.15 13.21
CA SER A 164 -1.91 2.75 13.01
C SER A 164 -0.94 2.44 14.17
N LYS A 165 -1.44 2.30 15.41
CA LYS A 165 -0.63 1.83 16.55
C LYS A 165 -0.23 0.37 16.40
N GLU A 166 -1.11 -0.50 15.92
CA GLU A 166 -0.77 -1.89 15.61
C GLU A 166 0.25 -1.98 14.47
N ALA A 167 0.13 -1.12 13.45
CA ALA A 167 1.13 -1.01 12.39
C ALA A 167 2.49 -0.55 12.95
N LEU A 168 2.50 0.43 13.87
CA LEU A 168 3.72 0.88 14.54
C LEU A 168 4.40 -0.27 15.29
N LYS A 169 3.64 -1.07 16.05
CA LYS A 169 4.15 -2.23 16.75
C LYS A 169 4.81 -3.22 15.78
N ALA A 170 4.10 -3.58 14.71
CA ALA A 170 4.64 -4.48 13.69
C ALA A 170 5.91 -3.92 13.00
N ALA A 171 5.98 -2.61 12.78
CA ALA A 171 7.16 -1.95 12.23
C ALA A 171 8.37 -1.98 13.16
N LEU A 172 8.13 -1.85 14.47
CA LEU A 172 9.17 -1.98 15.51
C LEU A 172 9.68 -3.41 15.61
N ASP A 173 8.78 -4.41 15.62
CA ASP A 173 9.14 -5.83 15.65
C ASP A 173 9.93 -6.23 14.40
N LEU A 174 9.64 -5.61 13.24
CA LEU A 174 10.39 -5.79 11.99
C LEU A 174 11.75 -5.06 11.98
N GLY A 175 11.97 -4.09 12.86
CA GLY A 175 13.15 -3.21 12.85
C GLY A 175 13.20 -2.27 11.63
N ASN A 176 12.07 -2.00 10.99
CA ASN A 176 12.01 -1.19 9.78
C ASN A 176 11.69 0.28 10.10
N MET A 177 12.73 1.13 10.08
CA MET A 177 12.62 2.54 10.43
C MET A 177 11.73 3.33 9.47
N PHE A 178 11.70 2.95 8.17
CA PHE A 178 10.78 3.58 7.22
C PHE A 178 9.31 3.32 7.61
N TYR A 179 8.96 2.08 7.94
CA TYR A 179 7.59 1.74 8.34
C TYR A 179 7.22 2.35 9.70
N LYS A 180 8.17 2.38 10.65
CA LYS A 180 7.99 3.08 11.94
C LYS A 180 7.59 4.54 11.73
N ASN A 181 8.35 5.29 10.92
CA ASN A 181 8.10 6.71 10.70
C ASN A 181 6.77 6.94 9.99
N MET A 182 6.41 6.10 9.01
CA MET A 182 5.12 6.18 8.35
C MET A 182 3.96 5.89 9.30
N ALA A 183 4.10 4.89 10.18
CA ALA A 183 3.09 4.60 11.19
C ALA A 183 2.90 5.75 12.20
N LEU A 184 3.98 6.41 12.62
CA LEU A 184 3.90 7.62 13.46
C LEU A 184 3.13 8.74 12.77
N CYS A 185 3.36 8.98 11.48
CA CYS A 185 2.59 9.93 10.67
C CYS A 185 1.10 9.54 10.59
N ASP A 186 0.82 8.25 10.42
CA ASP A 186 -0.55 7.74 10.36
C ASP A 186 -1.30 7.91 11.68
N ILE A 187 -0.63 7.69 12.83
CA ILE A 187 -1.16 7.95 14.17
C ILE A 187 -1.46 9.45 14.33
N SER A 188 -0.49 10.30 13.96
CA SER A 188 -0.65 11.75 13.98
C SER A 188 -1.85 12.21 13.17
N THR A 189 -2.00 11.68 11.95
CA THR A 189 -3.16 11.95 11.08
C THR A 189 -4.48 11.56 11.77
N GLY A 190 -4.55 10.40 12.40
CA GLY A 190 -5.74 9.97 13.13
C GLY A 190 -6.10 10.93 14.27
N TYR A 191 -5.12 11.38 15.05
CA TYR A 191 -5.35 12.35 16.12
C TYR A 191 -5.72 13.75 15.59
N LEU A 192 -5.17 14.14 14.44
CA LEU A 192 -5.55 15.38 13.77
C LEU A 192 -7.05 15.40 13.42
N PHE A 193 -7.57 14.32 12.86
CA PHE A 193 -9.00 14.20 12.54
C PHE A 193 -9.90 14.06 13.79
N LEU A 194 -9.35 13.55 14.89
CA LEU A 194 -10.03 13.60 16.20
C LEU A 194 -9.98 14.97 16.88
N ASN A 195 -9.38 15.96 16.23
CA ASN A 195 -9.12 17.30 16.81
C ASN A 195 -8.31 17.27 18.11
N GLN A 196 -7.47 16.24 18.30
CA GLN A 196 -6.54 16.11 19.43
C GLN A 196 -5.16 16.61 19.00
N LEU A 197 -5.05 17.94 18.86
CA LEU A 197 -3.92 18.59 18.19
C LEU A 197 -2.58 18.39 18.92
N ASP A 198 -2.57 18.32 20.25
CA ASP A 198 -1.34 18.06 21.03
C ASP A 198 -0.80 16.65 20.77
N SER A 199 -1.69 15.64 20.75
CA SER A 199 -1.32 14.28 20.41
C SER A 199 -0.86 14.17 18.95
N ALA A 200 -1.56 14.83 18.02
CA ALA A 200 -1.16 14.87 16.62
C ALA A 200 0.23 15.46 16.45
N LEU A 201 0.52 16.60 17.11
CA LEU A 201 1.82 17.25 17.05
C LEU A 201 2.93 16.37 17.65
N TYR A 202 2.67 15.75 18.79
CA TYR A 202 3.62 14.82 19.43
C TYR A 202 4.08 13.71 18.47
N TYR A 203 3.13 13.01 17.82
CA TYR A 203 3.47 11.93 16.90
C TYR A 203 4.11 12.44 15.60
N ALA A 204 3.73 13.61 15.10
CA ALA A 204 4.35 14.22 13.93
C ALA A 204 5.81 14.61 14.21
N GLN A 205 6.09 15.19 15.40
CA GLN A 205 7.44 15.53 15.83
C GLN A 205 8.30 14.27 16.03
N ALA A 206 7.76 13.23 16.66
CA ALA A 206 8.47 11.96 16.81
C ALA A 206 8.84 11.34 15.43
N ALA A 207 7.94 11.44 14.43
CA ALA A 207 8.25 11.01 13.06
C ALA A 207 9.34 11.88 12.42
N TYR A 208 9.33 13.18 12.66
CA TYR A 208 10.32 14.13 12.14
C TYR A 208 11.71 13.86 12.72
N GLU A 209 11.82 13.74 14.02
CA GLU A 209 13.10 13.45 14.71
C GLU A 209 13.68 12.11 14.24
N ALA A 210 12.84 11.08 14.14
CA ALA A 210 13.26 9.77 13.65
C ALA A 210 13.73 9.83 12.19
N ALA A 211 13.05 10.58 11.31
CA ALA A 211 13.45 10.73 9.92
C ALA A 211 14.79 11.46 9.74
N LEU A 212 15.10 12.42 10.63
CA LEU A 212 16.40 13.10 10.65
C LEU A 212 17.52 12.17 11.14
N ALA A 213 17.27 11.41 12.21
CA ALA A 213 18.25 10.49 12.77
C ALA A 213 18.64 9.38 11.79
N ASP A 214 17.68 8.88 11.03
CA ASP A 214 17.89 7.77 10.08
C ASP A 214 18.47 8.20 8.72
N SER A 215 18.71 9.51 8.52
CA SER A 215 19.17 10.06 7.23
C SER A 215 18.28 9.63 6.03
N VAL A 216 16.97 9.50 6.24
CA VAL A 216 15.99 9.09 5.22
C VAL A 216 15.13 10.27 4.77
N PRO A 217 15.66 11.20 3.96
CA PRO A 217 14.97 12.42 3.59
C PRO A 217 13.70 12.19 2.78
N ARG A 218 13.51 10.99 2.20
CA ARG A 218 12.36 10.63 1.36
C ARG A 218 11.02 10.71 2.09
N GLN A 219 10.99 10.64 3.43
CA GLN A 219 9.78 10.71 4.24
C GLN A 219 9.39 12.14 4.63
N LEU A 220 10.34 13.06 4.65
CA LEU A 220 10.12 14.44 5.07
C LEU A 220 8.94 15.14 4.38
N PRO A 221 8.68 14.95 3.07
CA PRO A 221 7.51 15.57 2.44
C PRO A 221 6.18 15.18 3.09
N PHE A 222 6.04 13.94 3.56
CA PHE A 222 4.82 13.47 4.23
C PHE A 222 4.71 14.05 5.65
N ILE A 223 5.83 14.07 6.37
CA ILE A 223 5.91 14.61 7.72
C ILE A 223 5.61 16.12 7.70
N TYR A 224 6.20 16.86 6.76
CA TYR A 224 5.95 18.29 6.60
C TYR A 224 4.49 18.59 6.22
N THR A 225 3.87 17.76 5.35
CA THR A 225 2.43 17.91 5.08
C THR A 225 1.62 17.76 6.35
N ASN A 226 1.94 16.76 7.18
CA ASN A 226 1.21 16.51 8.43
C ASN A 226 1.38 17.66 9.43
N LEU A 227 2.62 18.10 9.65
CA LEU A 227 2.91 19.28 10.50
C LEU A 227 2.19 20.53 10.00
N GLY A 228 2.20 20.77 8.68
CA GLY A 228 1.48 21.90 8.08
C GLY A 228 -0.02 21.83 8.34
N SER A 229 -0.63 20.66 8.22
CA SER A 229 -2.06 20.46 8.53
C SER A 229 -2.37 20.71 10.00
N ILE A 230 -1.51 20.26 10.91
CA ILE A 230 -1.68 20.47 12.37
C ILE A 230 -1.59 21.95 12.70
N TYR A 231 -0.56 22.66 12.23
CA TYR A 231 -0.42 24.10 12.48
C TYR A 231 -1.54 24.93 11.85
N SER A 232 -2.07 24.49 10.70
CA SER A 232 -3.27 25.14 10.10
C SER A 232 -4.49 25.03 11.00
N GLN A 233 -4.71 23.88 11.66
CA GLN A 233 -5.81 23.68 12.59
C GLN A 233 -5.58 24.36 13.94
N GLN A 234 -4.34 24.55 14.37
CA GLN A 234 -3.97 25.32 15.55
C GLN A 234 -4.16 26.85 15.35
N GLY A 235 -4.50 27.30 14.15
CA GLY A 235 -4.64 28.73 13.85
C GLY A 235 -3.29 29.42 13.64
N GLU A 236 -2.25 28.69 13.26
CA GLU A 236 -0.91 29.20 12.96
C GLU A 236 -0.60 29.13 11.44
N PRO A 237 -1.32 29.86 10.59
CA PRO A 237 -1.24 29.70 9.13
C PRO A 237 0.15 30.02 8.56
N ALA A 238 0.93 30.89 9.19
CA ALA A 238 2.29 31.22 8.75
C ALA A 238 3.24 30.01 8.91
N LYS A 239 3.17 29.30 10.06
CA LYS A 239 3.94 28.08 10.27
C LYS A 239 3.45 26.95 9.35
N ALA A 240 2.14 26.84 9.20
CA ALA A 240 1.55 25.86 8.27
C ALA A 240 2.09 26.06 6.85
N LEU A 241 2.11 27.29 6.37
CA LEU A 241 2.61 27.64 5.03
C LEU A 241 4.10 27.29 4.85
N ASP A 242 4.94 27.52 5.86
CA ASP A 242 6.36 27.14 5.85
C ASP A 242 6.52 25.62 5.66
N TYR A 243 5.80 24.81 6.45
CA TYR A 243 5.86 23.35 6.33
C TYR A 243 5.29 22.84 5.00
N ILE A 244 4.20 23.41 4.49
CA ILE A 244 3.66 23.04 3.18
C ILE A 244 4.65 23.38 2.06
N ASN A 245 5.32 24.54 2.11
CA ASN A 245 6.37 24.91 1.15
C ASN A 245 7.56 23.90 1.19
N LYS A 246 8.02 23.53 2.40
CA LYS A 246 9.06 22.50 2.58
C LYS A 246 8.62 21.16 1.99
N SER A 247 7.36 20.77 2.18
CA SER A 247 6.81 19.55 1.61
C SER A 247 6.85 19.57 0.09
N ILE A 248 6.39 20.65 -0.54
CA ILE A 248 6.38 20.81 -2.00
C ILE A 248 7.81 20.76 -2.57
N ALA A 249 8.74 21.50 -1.96
CA ALA A 249 10.12 21.60 -2.42
C ALA A 249 10.87 20.26 -2.47
N LEU A 250 10.51 19.33 -1.59
CA LEU A 250 11.14 18.00 -1.53
C LEU A 250 10.41 16.93 -2.36
N ARG A 251 9.25 17.24 -2.96
CA ARG A 251 8.52 16.27 -3.78
C ARG A 251 9.10 16.19 -5.19
N PRO A 252 9.22 14.98 -5.74
CA PRO A 252 9.61 14.83 -7.14
C PRO A 252 8.52 15.43 -8.06
N ALA A 253 8.93 16.10 -9.14
CA ALA A 253 8.02 16.78 -10.08
C ALA A 253 6.92 15.86 -10.65
N LYS A 254 7.16 14.56 -10.74
CA LYS A 254 6.18 13.56 -11.19
C LYS A 254 5.03 13.32 -10.20
N ASP A 255 5.13 13.79 -8.95
CA ASP A 255 4.08 13.67 -7.91
C ASP A 255 3.05 14.80 -8.04
N THR A 256 2.61 15.07 -9.27
CA THR A 256 1.77 16.24 -9.64
C THR A 256 0.47 16.28 -8.87
N ALA A 257 -0.22 15.16 -8.69
CA ALA A 257 -1.51 15.12 -7.99
C ALA A 257 -1.40 15.61 -6.53
N ARG A 258 -0.33 15.21 -5.81
CA ARG A 258 -0.10 15.65 -4.44
C ARG A 258 0.37 17.09 -4.38
N ILE A 259 1.22 17.50 -5.31
CA ILE A 259 1.69 18.89 -5.41
C ILE A 259 0.49 19.82 -5.64
N LEU A 260 -0.43 19.48 -6.56
CA LEU A 260 -1.65 20.26 -6.81
C LEU A 260 -2.55 20.33 -5.57
N SER A 261 -2.73 19.21 -4.85
CA SER A 261 -3.47 19.21 -3.59
C SER A 261 -2.85 20.17 -2.54
N LEU A 262 -1.52 20.21 -2.45
CA LEU A 262 -0.82 21.11 -1.54
C LEU A 262 -0.91 22.60 -1.97
N TYR A 263 -0.98 22.88 -3.26
CA TYR A 263 -1.29 24.24 -3.73
C TYR A 263 -2.71 24.68 -3.30
N GLY A 264 -3.70 23.77 -3.33
CA GLY A 264 -5.01 24.03 -2.76
C GLY A 264 -4.96 24.44 -1.27
N VAL A 265 -4.16 23.70 -0.49
CA VAL A 265 -3.93 24.05 0.94
C VAL A 265 -3.24 25.41 1.07
N LYS A 266 -2.25 25.74 0.22
CA LYS A 266 -1.60 27.07 0.21
C LYS A 266 -2.58 28.19 -0.06
N LEU A 267 -3.49 28.01 -1.01
CA LEU A 267 -4.53 29.01 -1.31
C LEU A 267 -5.39 29.32 -0.08
N GLU A 268 -5.82 28.26 0.64
CA GLU A 268 -6.57 28.43 1.88
C GLU A 268 -5.74 29.17 2.95
N LEU A 269 -4.47 28.83 3.11
CA LEU A 269 -3.57 29.46 4.07
C LEU A 269 -3.30 30.93 3.75
N PHE A 270 -3.14 31.30 2.47
CA PHE A 270 -3.02 32.70 2.06
C PHE A 270 -4.32 33.48 2.35
N GLY A 271 -5.48 32.86 2.15
CA GLY A 271 -6.76 33.45 2.55
C GLY A 271 -6.81 33.73 4.05
N LYS A 272 -6.38 32.79 4.91
CA LYS A 272 -6.30 32.96 6.37
C LYS A 272 -5.31 34.09 6.80
N LEU A 273 -4.28 34.33 5.99
CA LEU A 273 -3.28 35.37 6.21
C LEU A 273 -3.68 36.73 5.62
N GLY A 274 -4.81 36.83 4.91
CA GLY A 274 -5.21 38.05 4.20
C GLY A 274 -4.32 38.41 3.00
N GLN A 275 -3.51 37.46 2.51
CA GLN A 275 -2.56 37.64 1.40
C GLN A 275 -3.19 37.23 0.06
N TYR A 276 -4.25 37.93 -0.32
CA TYR A 276 -5.07 37.57 -1.51
C TYR A 276 -4.28 37.67 -2.84
N ASP A 277 -3.37 38.65 -2.97
CA ASP A 277 -2.54 38.81 -4.16
C ASP A 277 -1.61 37.57 -4.36
N SER A 278 -1.09 37.03 -3.28
CA SER A 278 -0.28 35.81 -3.32
C SER A 278 -1.10 34.57 -3.72
N ALA A 279 -2.40 34.56 -3.40
CA ALA A 279 -3.30 33.47 -3.79
C ALA A 279 -3.57 33.44 -5.30
N TYR A 280 -3.54 34.59 -5.99
CA TYR A 280 -3.77 34.67 -7.44
C TYR A 280 -2.62 34.09 -8.31
N HIS A 281 -1.43 33.87 -7.74
CA HIS A 281 -0.27 33.37 -8.46
C HIS A 281 -0.15 31.83 -8.51
N TYR A 282 -1.06 31.11 -7.90
CA TYR A 282 -1.08 29.64 -7.80
C TYR A 282 -2.39 29.03 -8.29
#